data_d6a35fcc68a69d366f6788e5f53085ee
#
_entry.id   d6a35fcc68a69d366f6788e5f53085ee
#
_cell.length_a   1.000
_cell.length_b   1.000
_cell.length_c   1.000
_cell.angle_alpha   90.00
_cell.angle_beta   90.00
_cell.angle_gamma   90.00
#
_symmetry.space_group_name_H-M   'P 1'
#
loop_
_entity.id
_entity.type
_entity.pdbx_description
1 polymer ?
#
loop_
_entity_poly.entity_id
_entity_poly.type
_entity_poly.pdbx_seq_one_letter_code
_entity_poly.pdbx_strand_id
1 'polypeptide(L)'
;MVDTKELPQRARYYQSVGDGVALSKGSFYTNLKEQYIIFLCPMDIFGRDFPAYHFENRACEDFNVTLNDLTYKNYYIFTRYKDFKDPVVNAYMKYFATRNVDSRETKTINDQVSYYKADTLIRNRYMTFEYDLYESKEKGKAEAKLEMATAMLADGEPIEKIVKYSGLSEKKVLELKP
;
A
#
# COMPACT_ATOMS: atom_id res chain seq x y z
N MET A 1 -6.46 -1.17 -4.18
CA MET A 1 -5.54 -0.22 -3.50
C MET A 1 -5.28 0.88 -4.50
N VAL A 2 -5.60 2.10 -4.18
CA VAL A 2 -5.29 3.25 -5.04
C VAL A 2 -3.77 3.42 -5.04
N ASP A 3 -3.17 3.69 -6.19
CA ASP A 3 -1.74 4.03 -6.28
C ASP A 3 -1.51 5.33 -5.50
N THR A 4 -0.88 5.19 -4.33
CA THR A 4 -0.55 6.33 -3.46
C THR A 4 0.76 6.99 -3.85
N LYS A 5 1.48 6.49 -4.88
CA LYS A 5 2.85 6.89 -5.25
C LYS A 5 3.86 6.77 -4.10
N GLU A 6 3.50 6.05 -3.04
CA GLU A 6 4.28 5.92 -1.80
C GLU A 6 4.99 4.55 -1.70
N LEU A 7 4.76 3.65 -2.66
CA LEU A 7 5.30 2.29 -2.57
C LEU A 7 6.84 2.24 -2.42
N PRO A 8 7.63 3.10 -3.08
CA PRO A 8 9.07 3.13 -2.87
C PRO A 8 9.45 3.51 -1.42
N GLN A 9 8.76 4.51 -0.84
CA GLN A 9 8.99 4.92 0.56
C GLN A 9 8.50 3.85 1.53
N ARG A 10 7.38 3.19 1.25
CA ARG A 10 6.88 2.06 2.02
C ARG A 10 7.84 0.87 1.99
N ALA A 11 8.45 0.58 0.84
CA ALA A 11 9.49 -0.45 0.73
C ALA A 11 10.65 -0.18 1.69
N ARG A 12 11.15 1.07 1.73
CA ARG A 12 12.20 1.49 2.65
C ARG A 12 11.79 1.33 4.11
N TYR A 13 10.55 1.73 4.44
CA TYR A 13 10.02 1.60 5.79
C TYR A 13 9.92 0.13 6.23
N TYR A 14 9.34 -0.74 5.39
CA TYR A 14 9.22 -2.16 5.71
C TYR A 14 10.58 -2.85 5.85
N GLN A 15 11.57 -2.43 5.07
CA GLN A 15 12.94 -2.90 5.22
C GLN A 15 13.48 -2.55 6.59
N SER A 16 13.39 -1.28 7.02
CA SER A 16 13.90 -0.85 8.33
C SER A 16 13.21 -1.56 9.50
N VAL A 17 11.91 -1.83 9.39
CA VAL A 17 11.16 -2.61 10.40
C VAL A 17 11.65 -4.06 10.42
N GLY A 18 11.86 -4.68 9.27
CA GLY A 18 12.39 -6.04 9.16
C GLY A 18 13.78 -6.17 9.78
N ASP A 19 14.67 -5.23 9.48
CA ASP A 19 16.03 -5.19 10.03
C ASP A 19 16.00 -4.99 11.55
N GLY A 20 15.13 -4.11 12.06
CA GLY A 20 14.97 -3.87 13.50
C GLY A 20 14.44 -5.09 14.27
N VAL A 21 13.66 -5.96 13.61
CA VAL A 21 13.18 -7.22 14.19
C VAL A 21 14.24 -8.32 14.08
N ALA A 22 14.99 -8.35 12.96
CA ALA A 22 15.96 -9.40 12.69
C ALA A 22 17.25 -9.26 13.53
N LEU A 23 17.64 -8.04 13.89
CA LEU A 23 18.87 -7.76 14.61
C LEU A 23 18.61 -7.60 16.11
N SER A 24 19.03 -8.58 16.91
CA SER A 24 18.94 -8.52 18.37
C SER A 24 19.93 -7.50 18.94
N LYS A 25 19.58 -6.89 20.07
CA LYS A 25 20.46 -5.93 20.76
C LYS A 25 21.83 -6.57 21.07
N GLY A 26 22.91 -5.91 20.67
CA GLY A 26 24.29 -6.38 20.85
C GLY A 26 24.80 -7.35 19.79
N SER A 27 23.98 -7.66 18.76
CA SER A 27 24.44 -8.46 17.62
C SER A 27 25.25 -7.63 16.63
N PHE A 28 26.14 -8.31 15.88
CA PHE A 28 26.88 -7.67 14.78
C PHE A 28 25.97 -7.45 13.57
N TYR A 29 26.16 -6.35 12.85
CA TYR A 29 25.43 -6.05 11.61
C TYR A 29 25.62 -7.11 10.51
N THR A 30 26.75 -7.83 10.53
CA THR A 30 27.01 -8.98 9.63
C THR A 30 26.02 -10.14 9.81
N ASN A 31 25.23 -10.13 10.88
CA ASN A 31 24.19 -11.13 11.13
C ASN A 31 22.87 -10.81 10.40
N LEU A 32 22.75 -9.61 9.81
CA LEU A 32 21.60 -9.29 8.95
C LEU A 32 21.53 -10.25 7.78
N LYS A 33 20.34 -10.75 7.52
CA LYS A 33 20.05 -11.68 6.44
C LYS A 33 19.57 -10.93 5.20
N GLU A 34 19.60 -11.62 4.07
CA GLU A 34 18.94 -11.11 2.86
C GLU A 34 17.48 -10.74 3.15
N GLN A 35 17.09 -9.57 2.68
CA GLN A 35 15.73 -9.07 2.84
C GLN A 35 15.11 -8.73 1.48
N TYR A 36 13.98 -9.35 1.22
CA TYR A 36 13.19 -9.13 0.00
C TYR A 36 11.88 -8.44 0.37
N ILE A 37 11.68 -7.23 -0.14
CA ILE A 37 10.38 -6.54 -0.09
C ILE A 37 9.68 -6.78 -1.44
N ILE A 38 8.54 -7.45 -1.40
CA ILE A 38 7.78 -7.82 -2.60
C ILE A 38 6.45 -7.09 -2.61
N PHE A 39 6.20 -6.32 -3.67
CA PHE A 39 4.90 -5.72 -3.95
C PHE A 39 4.24 -6.40 -5.14
N LEU A 40 2.98 -6.77 -4.97
CA LEU A 40 2.10 -7.23 -6.04
C LEU A 40 1.22 -6.05 -6.47
N CYS A 41 1.49 -5.50 -7.64
CA CYS A 41 0.88 -4.28 -8.13
C CYS A 41 -0.17 -4.57 -9.22
N PRO A 42 -1.35 -3.93 -9.18
CA PRO A 42 -2.32 -4.05 -10.25
C PRO A 42 -1.93 -3.23 -11.50
N MET A 43 -1.06 -2.24 -11.34
CA MET A 43 -0.61 -1.35 -12.41
C MET A 43 0.87 -1.03 -12.29
N ASP A 44 1.48 -0.63 -13.39
CA ASP A 44 2.87 -0.17 -13.43
C ASP A 44 2.98 1.24 -12.84
N ILE A 45 3.64 1.35 -11.68
CA ILE A 45 3.88 2.61 -10.97
C ILE A 45 5.10 3.37 -11.48
N PHE A 46 5.95 2.73 -12.29
CA PHE A 46 7.20 3.30 -12.84
C PHE A 46 7.03 3.79 -14.28
N GLY A 47 5.97 3.36 -14.98
CA GLY A 47 5.63 3.83 -16.32
C GLY A 47 6.65 3.40 -17.40
N ARG A 48 7.31 2.25 -17.23
CA ARG A 48 8.28 1.70 -18.19
C ARG A 48 7.78 0.43 -18.88
N ASP A 49 6.55 0.03 -18.57
CA ASP A 49 5.85 -1.08 -19.19
C ASP A 49 6.53 -2.45 -19.05
N PHE A 50 7.29 -2.66 -17.95
CA PHE A 50 7.84 -3.96 -17.59
C PHE A 50 6.86 -4.76 -16.73
N PRO A 51 6.83 -6.11 -16.83
CA PRO A 51 6.02 -6.96 -15.97
C PRO A 51 6.55 -7.04 -14.54
N ALA A 52 7.84 -6.78 -14.34
CA ALA A 52 8.47 -6.73 -13.03
C ALA A 52 9.63 -5.72 -13.00
N TYR A 53 9.88 -5.20 -11.79
CA TYR A 53 11.00 -4.31 -11.49
C TYR A 53 11.73 -4.86 -10.27
N HIS A 54 13.06 -4.98 -10.40
CA HIS A 54 13.95 -5.46 -9.35
C HIS A 54 14.95 -4.35 -9.04
N PHE A 55 14.98 -3.95 -7.77
CA PHE A 55 15.89 -2.89 -7.30
C PHE A 55 16.85 -3.44 -6.27
N GLU A 56 18.11 -3.09 -6.45
CA GLU A 56 19.20 -3.23 -5.50
C GLU A 56 19.99 -1.91 -5.46
N ASN A 57 20.79 -1.70 -4.43
CA ASN A 57 21.60 -0.50 -4.29
C ASN A 57 22.89 -0.61 -5.11
N ARG A 58 23.16 0.39 -5.96
CA ARG A 58 24.34 0.46 -6.83
C ARG A 58 24.99 1.84 -6.75
N ALA A 59 26.29 1.91 -7.02
CA ALA A 59 26.99 3.18 -7.08
C ALA A 59 26.49 4.02 -8.28
N CYS A 60 26.34 5.33 -8.08
CA CYS A 60 25.96 6.24 -9.15
C CYS A 60 27.09 6.46 -10.16
N GLU A 61 28.34 6.31 -9.72
CA GLU A 61 29.55 6.48 -10.52
C GLU A 61 29.80 5.31 -11.48
N ASP A 62 29.40 4.10 -11.08
CA ASP A 62 29.48 2.89 -11.89
C ASP A 62 28.36 1.91 -11.49
N PHE A 63 27.38 1.73 -12.36
CA PHE A 63 26.24 0.82 -12.13
C PHE A 63 26.62 -0.67 -12.04
N ASN A 64 27.86 -1.08 -12.37
CA ASN A 64 28.33 -2.43 -12.16
C ASN A 64 28.77 -2.70 -10.71
N VAL A 65 28.95 -1.65 -9.90
CA VAL A 65 29.30 -1.76 -8.48
C VAL A 65 28.02 -1.82 -7.65
N THR A 66 27.75 -3.00 -7.10
CA THR A 66 26.64 -3.22 -6.15
C THR A 66 27.08 -2.91 -4.72
N LEU A 67 26.20 -2.34 -3.90
CA LEU A 67 26.47 -2.07 -2.48
C LEU A 67 26.59 -3.36 -1.67
N ASN A 68 25.96 -4.45 -2.12
CA ASN A 68 25.92 -5.75 -1.44
C ASN A 68 25.37 -5.67 -0.01
N ASP A 69 24.40 -4.79 0.21
CA ASP A 69 23.72 -4.63 1.50
C ASP A 69 22.62 -5.67 1.74
N LEU A 70 22.51 -6.67 0.85
CA LEU A 70 21.59 -7.80 0.90
C LEU A 70 20.10 -7.37 0.95
N THR A 71 19.77 -6.18 0.39
CA THR A 71 18.41 -5.68 0.38
C THR A 71 17.86 -5.54 -1.04
N TYR A 72 16.70 -6.14 -1.27
CA TYR A 72 16.09 -6.21 -2.59
C TYR A 72 14.64 -5.76 -2.54
N LYS A 73 14.22 -4.95 -3.52
CA LYS A 73 12.85 -4.45 -3.63
C LYS A 73 12.28 -4.87 -4.98
N ASN A 74 11.25 -5.69 -4.94
CA ASN A 74 10.67 -6.31 -6.12
C ASN A 74 9.22 -5.87 -6.29
N TYR A 75 8.86 -5.44 -7.49
CA TYR A 75 7.51 -5.02 -7.85
C TYR A 75 7.04 -5.87 -9.03
N TYR A 76 6.00 -6.67 -8.82
CA TYR A 76 5.41 -7.51 -9.85
C TYR A 76 4.06 -6.95 -10.27
N ILE A 77 3.89 -6.71 -11.57
CA ILE A 77 2.65 -6.19 -12.13
C ILE A 77 1.77 -7.40 -12.53
N PHE A 78 0.93 -7.85 -11.60
CA PHE A 78 0.20 -9.11 -11.78
C PHE A 78 -0.82 -9.07 -12.94
N THR A 79 -1.30 -7.89 -13.34
CA THR A 79 -2.16 -7.75 -14.52
C THR A 79 -1.44 -8.10 -15.83
N ARG A 80 -0.11 -8.06 -15.81
CA ARG A 80 0.77 -8.45 -16.92
C ARG A 80 1.23 -9.90 -16.83
N TYR A 81 0.46 -10.79 -16.22
CA TYR A 81 0.86 -12.19 -15.99
C TYR A 81 1.31 -12.92 -17.27
N LYS A 82 0.77 -12.55 -18.46
CA LYS A 82 1.12 -13.17 -19.74
C LYS A 82 2.57 -12.92 -20.17
N ASP A 83 3.22 -11.90 -19.63
CA ASP A 83 4.57 -11.50 -20.00
C ASP A 83 5.65 -12.24 -19.17
N PHE A 84 5.24 -12.96 -18.13
CA PHE A 84 6.17 -13.77 -17.33
C PHE A 84 6.48 -15.09 -18.03
N LYS A 85 7.76 -15.33 -18.28
CA LYS A 85 8.26 -16.56 -18.95
C LYS A 85 8.28 -17.77 -18.02
N ASP A 86 8.58 -17.55 -16.74
CA ASP A 86 8.56 -18.60 -15.73
C ASP A 86 7.12 -19.06 -15.48
N PRO A 87 6.81 -20.37 -15.68
CA PRO A 87 5.43 -20.86 -15.58
C PRO A 87 4.86 -20.77 -14.17
N VAL A 88 5.71 -20.89 -13.13
CA VAL A 88 5.27 -20.81 -11.73
C VAL A 88 4.93 -19.37 -11.39
N VAL A 89 5.80 -18.40 -11.75
CA VAL A 89 5.54 -16.97 -11.55
C VAL A 89 4.31 -16.55 -12.33
N ASN A 90 4.18 -16.99 -13.60
CA ASN A 90 3.00 -16.73 -14.43
C ASN A 90 1.71 -17.20 -13.74
N ALA A 91 1.70 -18.44 -13.21
CA ALA A 91 0.52 -19.01 -12.54
C ALA A 91 0.12 -18.19 -11.30
N TYR A 92 1.07 -17.77 -10.47
CA TYR A 92 0.80 -16.90 -9.33
C TYR A 92 0.25 -15.54 -9.77
N MET A 93 0.89 -14.87 -10.74
CA MET A 93 0.44 -13.56 -11.22
C MET A 93 -0.95 -13.64 -11.84
N LYS A 94 -1.23 -14.70 -12.62
CA LYS A 94 -2.55 -14.98 -13.17
C LYS A 94 -3.60 -15.18 -12.07
N TYR A 95 -3.28 -15.94 -11.03
CA TYR A 95 -4.15 -16.11 -9.87
C TYR A 95 -4.47 -14.77 -9.19
N PHE A 96 -3.47 -13.92 -8.97
CA PHE A 96 -3.71 -12.60 -8.37
C PHE A 96 -4.56 -11.70 -9.26
N ALA A 97 -4.40 -11.78 -10.59
CA ALA A 97 -5.18 -10.99 -11.55
C ALA A 97 -6.63 -11.48 -11.69
N THR A 98 -6.85 -12.80 -11.75
CA THR A 98 -8.12 -13.38 -12.16
C THR A 98 -8.87 -14.15 -11.08
N ARG A 99 -8.18 -14.52 -9.99
CA ARG A 99 -8.65 -15.45 -8.95
C ARG A 99 -8.92 -16.86 -9.46
N ASN A 100 -8.51 -17.20 -10.67
CA ASN A 100 -8.66 -18.55 -11.21
C ASN A 100 -7.56 -19.48 -10.65
N VAL A 101 -7.98 -20.64 -10.20
CA VAL A 101 -7.10 -21.70 -9.68
C VAL A 101 -6.88 -22.71 -10.77
N ASP A 102 -5.73 -22.68 -11.43
CA ASP A 102 -5.43 -23.55 -12.57
C ASP A 102 -4.08 -24.27 -12.45
N SER A 103 -3.42 -24.16 -11.30
CA SER A 103 -2.19 -24.89 -10.99
C SER A 103 -2.20 -25.44 -9.56
N ARG A 104 -1.30 -26.39 -9.27
CA ARG A 104 -1.14 -26.96 -7.93
C ARG A 104 -0.73 -25.88 -6.90
N GLU A 105 0.16 -24.99 -7.29
CA GLU A 105 0.69 -23.92 -6.45
C GLU A 105 -0.44 -22.94 -6.07
N THR A 106 -1.22 -22.53 -7.05
CA THR A 106 -2.34 -21.58 -6.84
C THR A 106 -3.48 -22.23 -6.05
N LYS A 107 -3.67 -23.57 -6.19
CA LYS A 107 -4.63 -24.31 -5.36
C LYS A 107 -4.26 -24.23 -3.88
N THR A 108 -2.99 -24.48 -3.54
CA THR A 108 -2.51 -24.42 -2.14
C THR A 108 -2.79 -23.05 -1.51
N ILE A 109 -2.49 -21.95 -2.23
CA ILE A 109 -2.78 -20.60 -1.74
C ILE A 109 -4.29 -20.39 -1.60
N ASN A 110 -5.08 -20.79 -2.58
CA ASN A 110 -6.53 -20.62 -2.56
C ASN A 110 -7.19 -21.38 -1.40
N ASP A 111 -6.71 -22.60 -1.12
CA ASP A 111 -7.20 -23.41 -0.01
C ASP A 111 -6.89 -22.73 1.34
N GLN A 112 -5.68 -22.19 1.50
CA GLN A 112 -5.32 -21.40 2.69
C GLN A 112 -6.17 -20.12 2.81
N VAL A 113 -6.35 -19.37 1.72
CA VAL A 113 -7.22 -18.19 1.70
C VAL A 113 -8.65 -18.55 2.10
N SER A 114 -9.16 -19.67 1.60
CA SER A 114 -10.50 -20.18 1.93
C SER A 114 -10.61 -20.56 3.39
N TYR A 115 -9.59 -21.23 3.94
CA TYR A 115 -9.50 -21.56 5.36
C TYR A 115 -9.55 -20.31 6.24
N TYR A 116 -8.70 -19.30 5.96
CA TYR A 116 -8.67 -18.07 6.74
C TYR A 116 -9.96 -17.24 6.60
N LYS A 117 -10.60 -17.27 5.43
CA LYS A 117 -11.92 -16.62 5.24
C LYS A 117 -13.03 -17.30 6.02
N ALA A 118 -12.94 -18.60 6.24
CA ALA A 118 -13.89 -19.36 7.05
C ALA A 118 -13.67 -19.18 8.56
N ASP A 119 -12.45 -18.79 8.97
CA ASP A 119 -12.13 -18.54 10.38
C ASP A 119 -12.85 -17.27 10.88
N THR A 120 -13.77 -17.47 11.83
CA THR A 120 -14.60 -16.39 12.36
C THR A 120 -13.78 -15.34 13.10
N LEU A 121 -12.70 -15.72 13.80
CA LEU A 121 -11.85 -14.79 14.54
C LEU A 121 -11.07 -13.89 13.60
N ILE A 122 -10.49 -14.48 12.55
CA ILE A 122 -9.73 -13.73 11.52
C ILE A 122 -10.68 -12.81 10.76
N ARG A 123 -11.85 -13.32 10.38
CA ARG A 123 -12.89 -12.52 9.69
C ARG A 123 -13.35 -11.33 10.56
N ASN A 124 -13.63 -11.55 11.84
CA ASN A 124 -14.07 -10.48 12.74
C ASN A 124 -12.96 -9.43 12.92
N ARG A 125 -11.69 -9.85 13.08
CA ARG A 125 -10.56 -8.93 13.17
C ARG A 125 -10.41 -8.09 11.89
N TYR A 126 -10.60 -8.70 10.72
CA TYR A 126 -10.56 -8.00 9.45
C TYR A 126 -11.71 -6.99 9.33
N MET A 127 -12.94 -7.38 9.71
CA MET A 127 -14.09 -6.48 9.70
C MET A 127 -13.92 -5.31 10.68
N THR A 128 -13.33 -5.53 11.86
CA THR A 128 -13.01 -4.45 12.79
C THR A 128 -12.01 -3.47 12.17
N PHE A 129 -10.95 -3.97 11.55
CA PHE A 129 -9.97 -3.14 10.86
C PHE A 129 -10.59 -2.33 9.71
N GLU A 130 -11.46 -2.93 8.89
CA GLU A 130 -12.17 -2.21 7.83
C GLU A 130 -13.10 -1.13 8.39
N TYR A 131 -13.77 -1.43 9.50
CA TYR A 131 -14.62 -0.45 10.19
C TYR A 131 -13.81 0.73 10.72
N ASP A 132 -12.69 0.46 11.40
CA ASP A 132 -11.78 1.50 11.92
C ASP A 132 -11.22 2.37 10.77
N LEU A 133 -10.87 1.75 9.64
CA LEU A 133 -10.40 2.45 8.45
C LEU A 133 -11.51 3.34 7.84
N TYR A 134 -12.73 2.82 7.78
CA TYR A 134 -13.90 3.58 7.32
C TYR A 134 -14.18 4.77 8.25
N GLU A 135 -14.17 4.55 9.57
CA GLU A 135 -14.39 5.61 10.56
C GLU A 135 -13.32 6.70 10.46
N SER A 136 -12.04 6.32 10.35
CA SER A 136 -10.93 7.27 10.16
C SER A 136 -11.09 8.10 8.88
N LYS A 137 -11.54 7.48 7.80
CA LYS A 137 -11.78 8.17 6.52
C LYS A 137 -12.93 9.16 6.63
N GLU A 138 -14.02 8.79 7.30
CA GLU A 138 -15.16 9.69 7.49
C GLU A 138 -14.82 10.86 8.44
N LYS A 139 -14.04 10.60 9.49
CA LYS A 139 -13.50 11.66 10.36
C LYS A 139 -12.62 12.65 9.56
N GLY A 140 -11.68 12.15 8.76
CA GLY A 140 -10.83 13.00 7.92
C GLY A 140 -11.63 13.84 6.91
N LYS A 141 -12.69 13.27 6.32
CA LYS A 141 -13.59 14.06 5.45
C LYS A 141 -14.34 15.14 6.20
N ALA A 142 -14.80 14.85 7.41
CA ALA A 142 -15.51 15.82 8.24
C ALA A 142 -14.58 16.96 8.67
N GLU A 143 -13.35 16.65 9.08
CA GLU A 143 -12.32 17.62 9.41
C GLU A 143 -11.99 18.52 8.23
N ALA A 144 -11.76 17.97 7.04
CA ALA A 144 -11.48 18.74 5.82
C ALA A 144 -12.62 19.71 5.45
N LYS A 145 -13.88 19.30 5.67
CA LYS A 145 -15.04 20.18 5.47
C LYS A 145 -15.08 21.35 6.46
N LEU A 146 -14.73 21.09 7.73
CA LEU A 146 -14.65 22.10 8.77
C LEU A 146 -13.50 23.07 8.49
N GLU A 147 -12.32 22.58 8.14
CA GLU A 147 -11.17 23.41 7.78
C GLU A 147 -11.49 24.32 6.58
N MET A 148 -12.10 23.76 5.53
CA MET A 148 -12.52 24.52 4.35
C MET A 148 -13.51 25.64 4.75
N ALA A 149 -14.55 25.31 5.53
CA ALA A 149 -15.54 26.29 5.97
C ALA A 149 -14.92 27.38 6.84
N THR A 150 -14.00 27.03 7.74
CA THR A 150 -13.30 27.97 8.61
C THR A 150 -12.43 28.93 7.78
N ALA A 151 -11.68 28.40 6.81
CA ALA A 151 -10.85 29.22 5.92
C ALA A 151 -11.72 30.20 5.12
N MET A 152 -12.82 29.73 4.52
CA MET A 152 -13.74 30.58 3.76
C MET A 152 -14.42 31.64 4.62
N LEU A 153 -14.72 31.33 5.90
CA LEU A 153 -15.24 32.36 6.85
C LEU A 153 -14.19 33.41 7.14
N ALA A 154 -12.93 33.05 7.33
CA ALA A 154 -11.82 33.95 7.57
C ALA A 154 -11.60 34.91 6.36
N ASP A 155 -11.80 34.39 5.14
CA ASP A 155 -11.72 35.17 3.90
C ASP A 155 -12.96 36.04 3.65
N GLY A 156 -13.98 35.99 4.55
CA GLY A 156 -15.19 36.83 4.46
C GLY A 156 -16.19 36.36 3.39
N GLU A 157 -16.12 35.10 2.96
CA GLU A 157 -17.03 34.56 1.94
C GLU A 157 -18.50 34.49 2.43
N PRO A 158 -19.49 34.66 1.53
CA PRO A 158 -20.90 34.55 1.89
C PRO A 158 -21.26 33.15 2.40
N ILE A 159 -22.12 33.05 3.42
CA ILE A 159 -22.55 31.81 4.06
C ILE A 159 -23.09 30.80 3.04
N GLU A 160 -23.92 31.24 2.09
CA GLU A 160 -24.47 30.40 1.03
C GLU A 160 -23.37 29.71 0.19
N LYS A 161 -22.29 30.45 -0.10
CA LYS A 161 -21.13 29.96 -0.84
C LYS A 161 -20.37 28.91 -0.01
N ILE A 162 -20.16 29.18 1.28
CA ILE A 162 -19.51 28.22 2.20
C ILE A 162 -20.28 26.93 2.32
N VAL A 163 -21.60 27.01 2.52
CA VAL A 163 -22.50 25.83 2.58
C VAL A 163 -22.39 25.01 1.29
N LYS A 164 -22.43 25.67 0.13
CA LYS A 164 -22.33 25.01 -1.18
C LYS A 164 -21.04 24.25 -1.37
N TYR A 165 -19.89 24.81 -0.98
CA TYR A 165 -18.58 24.21 -1.25
C TYR A 165 -18.12 23.25 -0.15
N SER A 166 -18.36 23.56 1.12
CA SER A 166 -17.99 22.67 2.23
C SER A 166 -18.96 21.49 2.39
N GLY A 167 -20.21 21.65 1.92
CA GLY A 167 -21.27 20.64 2.14
C GLY A 167 -21.71 20.53 3.60
N LEU A 168 -21.38 21.53 4.43
CA LEU A 168 -21.90 21.65 5.80
C LEU A 168 -23.27 22.31 5.77
N SER A 169 -24.10 22.04 6.80
CA SER A 169 -25.34 22.78 6.98
C SER A 169 -25.08 24.24 7.36
N GLU A 170 -25.97 25.14 7.00
CA GLU A 170 -25.90 26.56 7.36
C GLU A 170 -25.73 26.77 8.87
N LYS A 171 -26.49 26.03 9.68
CA LYS A 171 -26.37 26.02 11.13
C LYS A 171 -24.92 25.74 11.57
N LYS A 172 -24.31 24.70 10.98
CA LYS A 172 -22.93 24.31 11.33
C LYS A 172 -21.91 25.37 10.91
N VAL A 173 -22.10 26.02 9.77
CA VAL A 173 -21.25 27.12 9.32
C VAL A 173 -21.37 28.33 10.24
N LEU A 174 -22.60 28.67 10.72
CA LEU A 174 -22.82 29.72 11.67
C LEU A 174 -22.19 29.48 13.04
N GLU A 175 -22.16 28.21 13.50
CA GLU A 175 -21.48 27.81 14.74
C GLU A 175 -19.95 27.96 14.68
N LEU A 176 -19.36 28.03 13.48
CA LEU A 176 -17.92 28.22 13.27
C LEU A 176 -17.50 29.70 13.26
N LYS A 177 -18.46 30.64 13.27
CA LYS A 177 -18.13 32.08 13.40
C LYS A 177 -17.56 32.33 14.79
N PRO A 178 -16.45 33.11 14.88
CA PRO A 178 -15.86 33.50 16.16
C PRO A 178 -16.82 34.36 17.01
#